data_eca2699da243eebe6d78b334abd2c93d
#
_entry.id   eca2699da243eebe6d78b334abd2c93d
#
_cell.length_a   1.000
_cell.length_b   1.000
_cell.length_c   1.000
_cell.angle_alpha   90.00
_cell.angle_beta   90.00
_cell.angle_gamma   90.00
#
_symmetry.space_group_name_H-M   'P 1'
#
loop_
_entity.id
_entity.type
_entity.pdbx_description
1 polymer ?
#
loop_
_entity_poly.entity_id
_entity_poly.type
_entity_poly.pdbx_seq_one_letter_code
_entity_poly.pdbx_strand_id
1 'polypeptide(L)'
;LVQVRAAVDGTTLRDTMRANPHAVRRKEVVRRLVAQADANGAPITALGRSLGAQQVSTLWVANAVAMQVHPAQLASIANHPDVASVRLDSVMSAPIAYPGLPLPAEWNIAMIDAPLVWARGFRGKDVVVASLDSGVDARHPDLASRYRGGTNSWFDPHGEHATPADTSGHGTQVVGLMVGGDAGGTHVGIAPEARWIAARIFNDAGDTTESAIHRALQWVLDPDGNPATDDAPDVVNNSWDISAEDGCNTAFQADLDALRAADIAVVFSAGNYGPMSSTSVSPANAGNVVSVGAVDDQRQVALFSSRGPSACDGSLFPQLVAQHTPSTQAPAAPGAVPGPLA
;
A
#
# COMPACT_ATOMS: atom_id res chain seq x y z
N LEU A 1 -14.81 9.30 -9.46
CA LEU A 1 -14.41 9.92 -8.19
C LEU A 1 -14.81 11.38 -8.15
N VAL A 2 -15.43 11.82 -7.09
CA VAL A 2 -15.84 13.19 -6.84
C VAL A 2 -15.03 13.74 -5.67
N GLN A 3 -14.09 14.64 -5.95
CA GLN A 3 -13.29 15.30 -4.93
C GLN A 3 -14.11 16.41 -4.28
N VAL A 4 -14.20 16.42 -2.96
CA VAL A 4 -14.96 17.41 -2.19
C VAL A 4 -14.03 18.55 -1.75
N ARG A 5 -14.54 19.80 -1.76
CA ARG A 5 -13.81 20.99 -1.28
C ARG A 5 -13.52 20.92 0.22
N ALA A 6 -12.65 21.78 0.71
CA ALA A 6 -12.30 21.91 2.12
C ALA A 6 -11.68 20.66 2.77
N ALA A 7 -10.74 20.00 2.08
CA ALA A 7 -9.90 18.95 2.68
C ALA A 7 -9.03 19.51 3.81
N VAL A 8 -8.74 18.69 4.84
CA VAL A 8 -7.71 19.02 5.83
C VAL A 8 -6.34 18.92 5.15
N ASP A 9 -5.52 19.95 5.28
CA ASP A 9 -4.14 19.91 4.85
C ASP A 9 -3.34 18.92 5.72
N GLY A 10 -2.67 17.95 5.09
CA GLY A 10 -1.95 16.89 5.78
C GLY A 10 -0.79 17.39 6.63
N THR A 11 -0.18 18.53 6.25
CA THR A 11 0.87 19.16 7.06
C THR A 11 0.27 19.69 8.37
N THR A 12 -0.85 20.40 8.28
CA THR A 12 -1.60 20.90 9.45
C THR A 12 -2.06 19.74 10.34
N LEU A 13 -2.50 18.64 9.75
CA LEU A 13 -2.90 17.43 10.48
C LEU A 13 -1.71 16.87 11.27
N ARG A 14 -0.56 16.65 10.64
CA ARG A 14 0.67 16.18 11.30
C ARG A 14 1.11 17.09 12.44
N ASP A 15 1.19 18.38 12.20
CA ASP A 15 1.69 19.32 13.20
C ASP A 15 0.75 19.39 14.41
N THR A 16 -0.56 19.34 14.18
CA THR A 16 -1.54 19.27 15.26
C THR A 16 -1.41 17.96 16.06
N MET A 17 -1.08 16.84 15.40
CA MET A 17 -0.95 15.53 16.04
C MET A 17 0.36 15.36 16.81
N ARG A 18 1.45 16.04 16.43
CA ARG A 18 2.76 15.96 17.13
C ARG A 18 2.68 16.28 18.62
N ALA A 19 1.75 17.13 19.02
CA ALA A 19 1.53 17.48 20.42
C ALA A 19 0.83 16.38 21.24
N ASN A 20 0.27 15.35 20.59
CA ASN A 20 -0.47 14.27 21.23
C ASN A 20 0.43 13.05 21.49
N PRO A 21 0.22 12.30 22.60
CA PRO A 21 0.87 11.00 22.81
C PRO A 21 0.58 10.04 21.65
N HIS A 22 1.56 9.19 21.30
CA HIS A 22 1.46 8.20 20.22
C HIS A 22 0.15 7.40 20.25
N ALA A 23 -0.21 6.87 21.41
CA ALA A 23 -1.41 6.05 21.59
C ALA A 23 -2.75 6.73 21.28
N VAL A 24 -2.79 8.06 21.18
CA VAL A 24 -4.03 8.80 20.86
C VAL A 24 -4.00 9.41 19.46
N ARG A 25 -2.84 9.48 18.81
CA ARG A 25 -2.71 10.13 17.49
C ARG A 25 -3.57 9.47 16.43
N ARG A 26 -3.47 8.14 16.29
CA ARG A 26 -4.23 7.35 15.31
C ARG A 26 -5.73 7.59 15.45
N LYS A 27 -6.25 7.43 16.66
CA LYS A 27 -7.67 7.63 16.98
C LYS A 27 -8.15 9.04 16.61
N GLU A 28 -7.35 10.05 16.92
CA GLU A 28 -7.71 11.44 16.66
C GLU A 28 -7.64 11.77 15.17
N VAL A 29 -6.68 11.21 14.43
CA VAL A 29 -6.58 11.34 12.97
C VAL A 29 -7.84 10.76 12.31
N VAL A 30 -8.19 9.52 12.60
CA VAL A 30 -9.37 8.85 12.03
C VAL A 30 -10.63 9.63 12.39
N ARG A 31 -10.82 9.96 13.67
CA ARG A 31 -12.00 10.71 14.14
C ARG A 31 -12.19 12.04 13.40
N ARG A 32 -11.11 12.80 13.17
CA ARG A 32 -11.17 14.09 12.45
C ARG A 32 -11.50 13.92 10.99
N LEU A 33 -10.86 12.97 10.31
CA LEU A 33 -11.06 12.72 8.89
C LEU A 33 -12.48 12.21 8.61
N VAL A 34 -12.99 11.29 9.42
CA VAL A 34 -14.37 10.79 9.31
C VAL A 34 -15.37 11.92 9.56
N ALA A 35 -15.22 12.68 10.65
CA ALA A 35 -16.15 13.80 10.96
C ALA A 35 -16.16 14.85 9.83
N GLN A 36 -15.02 15.13 9.21
CA GLN A 36 -14.94 16.03 8.07
C GLN A 36 -15.64 15.48 6.84
N ALA A 37 -15.38 14.22 6.50
CA ALA A 37 -15.98 13.58 5.33
C ALA A 37 -17.50 13.46 5.47
N ASP A 38 -18.01 13.19 6.67
CA ASP A 38 -19.44 13.18 6.96
C ASP A 38 -20.05 14.58 6.76
N ALA A 39 -19.40 15.63 7.26
CA ALA A 39 -19.89 17.00 7.10
C ALA A 39 -19.89 17.45 5.63
N ASN A 40 -18.80 17.20 4.90
CA ASN A 40 -18.59 17.71 3.55
C ASN A 40 -19.14 16.79 2.46
N GLY A 41 -19.07 15.47 2.65
CA GLY A 41 -19.47 14.46 1.66
C GLY A 41 -20.96 14.12 1.66
N ALA A 42 -21.68 14.40 2.76
CA ALA A 42 -23.10 14.05 2.85
C ALA A 42 -23.98 14.72 1.76
N PRO A 43 -23.81 16.01 1.42
CA PRO A 43 -24.57 16.66 0.34
C PRO A 43 -24.31 15.98 -1.02
N ILE A 44 -23.06 15.62 -1.31
CA ILE A 44 -22.66 14.98 -2.57
C ILE A 44 -23.20 13.56 -2.65
N THR A 45 -23.14 12.81 -1.55
CA THR A 45 -23.72 11.47 -1.43
C THR A 45 -25.23 11.50 -1.66
N ALA A 46 -25.93 12.47 -1.05
CA ALA A 46 -27.37 12.66 -1.23
C ALA A 46 -27.70 13.02 -2.68
N LEU A 47 -26.97 13.96 -3.28
CA LEU A 47 -27.13 14.32 -4.69
C LEU A 47 -26.91 13.09 -5.60
N GLY A 48 -25.83 12.34 -5.43
CA GLY A 48 -25.56 11.13 -6.21
C GLY A 48 -26.73 10.15 -6.14
N ARG A 49 -27.22 9.84 -4.94
CA ARG A 49 -28.38 8.96 -4.74
C ARG A 49 -29.64 9.49 -5.42
N SER A 50 -29.92 10.79 -5.33
CA SER A 50 -31.10 11.40 -5.99
C SER A 50 -31.02 11.32 -7.52
N LEU A 51 -29.81 11.26 -8.06
CA LEU A 51 -29.54 11.07 -9.49
C LEU A 51 -29.49 9.59 -9.91
N GLY A 52 -29.74 8.66 -8.99
CA GLY A 52 -29.73 7.22 -9.25
C GLY A 52 -28.33 6.61 -9.27
N ALA A 53 -27.35 7.26 -8.67
CA ALA A 53 -26.01 6.73 -8.53
C ALA A 53 -25.99 5.39 -7.79
N GLN A 54 -25.13 4.49 -8.27
CA GLN A 54 -24.91 3.18 -7.66
C GLN A 54 -23.49 3.15 -7.04
N GLN A 55 -23.25 2.14 -6.19
CA GLN A 55 -21.95 1.92 -5.55
C GLN A 55 -21.36 3.19 -4.88
N VAL A 56 -22.22 3.96 -4.23
CA VAL A 56 -21.80 5.20 -3.57
C VAL A 56 -21.00 4.87 -2.31
N SER A 57 -19.74 5.29 -2.27
CA SER A 57 -18.79 5.08 -1.17
C SER A 57 -18.12 6.38 -0.78
N THR A 58 -18.10 6.69 0.52
CA THR A 58 -17.34 7.82 1.05
C THR A 58 -15.90 7.40 1.27
N LEU A 59 -14.97 8.09 0.63
CA LEU A 59 -13.53 7.95 0.80
C LEU A 59 -13.07 9.04 1.78
N TRP A 60 -13.25 8.77 3.07
CA TRP A 60 -13.08 9.78 4.12
C TRP A 60 -11.64 10.27 4.26
N VAL A 61 -10.64 9.40 4.01
CA VAL A 61 -9.23 9.78 4.05
C VAL A 61 -8.88 10.73 2.90
N ALA A 62 -9.44 10.50 1.71
CA ALA A 62 -9.23 11.33 0.52
C ALA A 62 -10.18 12.54 0.44
N ASN A 63 -11.12 12.69 1.37
CA ASN A 63 -12.22 13.67 1.31
C ASN A 63 -12.95 13.64 -0.05
N ALA A 64 -13.31 12.43 -0.50
CA ALA A 64 -13.93 12.20 -1.80
C ALA A 64 -15.13 11.26 -1.70
N VAL A 65 -15.94 11.22 -2.75
CA VAL A 65 -17.03 10.24 -2.91
C VAL A 65 -16.84 9.48 -4.21
N ALA A 66 -16.71 8.17 -4.12
CA ALA A 66 -16.76 7.28 -5.27
C ALA A 66 -18.22 6.91 -5.57
N MET A 67 -18.61 6.99 -6.84
CA MET A 67 -19.97 6.62 -7.26
C MET A 67 -20.01 6.26 -8.75
N GLN A 68 -20.92 5.37 -9.11
CA GLN A 68 -21.21 5.05 -10.48
C GLN A 68 -22.46 5.81 -10.94
N VAL A 69 -22.31 6.67 -11.95
CA VAL A 69 -23.39 7.52 -12.48
C VAL A 69 -23.46 7.45 -14.00
N HIS A 70 -24.64 7.71 -14.54
CA HIS A 70 -24.80 7.84 -15.97
C HIS A 70 -24.11 9.14 -16.48
N PRO A 71 -23.41 9.14 -17.63
CA PRO A 71 -22.67 10.31 -18.13
C PRO A 71 -23.47 11.60 -18.20
N ALA A 72 -24.77 11.52 -18.50
CA ALA A 72 -25.65 12.69 -18.55
C ALA A 72 -25.80 13.44 -17.22
N GLN A 73 -25.43 12.81 -16.09
CA GLN A 73 -25.56 13.39 -14.73
C GLN A 73 -24.26 14.03 -14.24
N LEU A 74 -23.14 13.83 -14.95
CA LEU A 74 -21.84 14.37 -14.55
C LEU A 74 -21.84 15.87 -14.39
N ALA A 75 -22.51 16.61 -15.26
CA ALA A 75 -22.60 18.07 -15.17
C ALA A 75 -23.33 18.54 -13.88
N SER A 76 -24.37 17.82 -13.45
CA SER A 76 -25.10 18.16 -12.22
C SER A 76 -24.25 17.96 -10.98
N ILE A 77 -23.38 16.94 -10.97
CA ILE A 77 -22.44 16.68 -9.88
C ILE A 77 -21.30 17.69 -9.92
N ALA A 78 -20.68 17.89 -11.09
CA ALA A 78 -19.53 18.79 -11.23
C ALA A 78 -19.84 20.26 -10.90
N ASN A 79 -21.08 20.69 -11.13
CA ASN A 79 -21.52 22.06 -10.84
C ASN A 79 -21.96 22.26 -9.38
N HIS A 80 -21.93 21.24 -8.52
CA HIS A 80 -22.26 21.41 -7.12
C HIS A 80 -21.17 22.26 -6.41
N PRO A 81 -21.56 23.27 -5.59
CA PRO A 81 -20.61 24.22 -5.00
C PRO A 81 -19.52 23.56 -4.14
N ASP A 82 -19.83 22.42 -3.52
CA ASP A 82 -18.90 21.69 -2.67
C ASP A 82 -18.00 20.70 -3.44
N VAL A 83 -18.16 20.59 -4.76
CA VAL A 83 -17.31 19.73 -5.61
C VAL A 83 -16.09 20.52 -6.10
N ALA A 84 -14.90 19.99 -5.84
CA ALA A 84 -13.66 20.55 -6.32
C ALA A 84 -13.35 20.04 -7.75
N SER A 85 -13.49 18.73 -7.97
CA SER A 85 -13.30 18.10 -9.28
C SER A 85 -14.07 16.78 -9.38
N VAL A 86 -14.31 16.33 -10.61
CA VAL A 86 -14.84 15.00 -10.93
C VAL A 86 -13.87 14.35 -11.93
N ARG A 87 -13.45 13.12 -11.64
CA ARG A 87 -12.54 12.33 -12.48
C ARG A 87 -13.00 10.90 -12.59
N LEU A 88 -12.51 10.19 -13.59
CA LEU A 88 -12.73 8.75 -13.69
C LEU A 88 -12.03 8.04 -12.53
N ASP A 89 -12.55 6.88 -12.15
CA ASP A 89 -11.88 5.94 -11.26
C ASP A 89 -10.92 5.13 -12.15
N SER A 90 -9.63 5.45 -12.07
CA SER A 90 -8.61 4.85 -12.93
C SER A 90 -8.41 3.38 -12.59
N VAL A 91 -8.22 2.54 -13.62
CA VAL A 91 -7.88 1.12 -13.48
C VAL A 91 -6.36 0.97 -13.56
N MET A 92 -5.79 0.17 -12.69
CA MET A 92 -4.37 -0.17 -12.63
C MET A 92 -4.22 -1.69 -12.59
N SER A 93 -3.09 -2.19 -13.11
CA SER A 93 -2.80 -3.63 -13.16
C SER A 93 -1.78 -4.05 -12.10
N ALA A 94 -1.91 -5.29 -11.62
CA ALA A 94 -0.99 -5.87 -10.64
C ALA A 94 0.43 -6.00 -11.17
N PRO A 95 1.45 -5.84 -10.31
CA PRO A 95 2.80 -6.25 -10.62
C PRO A 95 2.86 -7.75 -10.95
N ILE A 96 3.79 -8.12 -11.83
CA ILE A 96 4.01 -9.52 -12.20
C ILE A 96 4.93 -10.15 -11.15
N ALA A 97 4.51 -11.30 -10.59
CA ALA A 97 5.38 -12.13 -9.77
C ALA A 97 6.45 -12.79 -10.67
N TYR A 98 7.71 -12.67 -10.31
CA TYR A 98 8.79 -13.36 -11.00
C TYR A 98 9.17 -14.61 -10.21
N PRO A 99 9.20 -15.81 -10.83
CA PRO A 99 9.77 -16.98 -10.18
C PRO A 99 11.27 -16.74 -9.95
N GLY A 100 11.65 -16.59 -8.67
CA GLY A 100 13.05 -16.52 -8.29
C GLY A 100 13.76 -17.85 -8.64
N LEU A 101 15.03 -17.77 -9.05
CA LEU A 101 15.87 -18.95 -9.03
C LEU A 101 16.17 -19.33 -7.57
N PRO A 102 16.26 -20.62 -7.24
CA PRO A 102 16.76 -21.04 -5.93
C PRO A 102 18.21 -20.58 -5.79
N LEU A 103 18.41 -19.44 -5.15
CA LEU A 103 19.71 -19.02 -4.64
C LEU A 103 19.89 -19.59 -3.24
N PRO A 104 21.15 -19.70 -2.74
CA PRO A 104 21.37 -20.01 -1.34
C PRO A 104 20.51 -19.05 -0.53
N ALA A 105 19.53 -19.59 0.18
CA ALA A 105 18.66 -18.80 1.02
C ALA A 105 19.50 -17.89 1.92
N GLU A 106 19.02 -16.67 2.18
CA GLU A 106 19.57 -15.71 3.14
C GLU A 106 20.68 -14.76 2.66
N TRP A 107 21.15 -14.83 1.40
CA TRP A 107 22.13 -13.84 0.95
C TRP A 107 21.58 -12.40 1.07
N ASN A 108 20.30 -12.20 0.77
CA ASN A 108 19.59 -10.94 0.88
C ASN A 108 19.47 -10.47 2.34
N ILE A 109 19.17 -11.38 3.26
CA ILE A 109 19.10 -11.13 4.71
C ILE A 109 20.49 -10.82 5.27
N ALA A 110 21.50 -11.57 4.83
CA ALA A 110 22.88 -11.36 5.25
C ALA A 110 23.42 -10.02 4.73
N MET A 111 23.07 -9.61 3.51
CA MET A 111 23.55 -8.38 2.88
C MET A 111 23.17 -7.11 3.67
N ILE A 112 22.02 -7.11 4.33
CA ILE A 112 21.55 -5.98 5.15
C ILE A 112 21.86 -6.14 6.64
N ASP A 113 22.71 -7.12 6.98
CA ASP A 113 23.13 -7.41 8.35
C ASP A 113 21.98 -7.74 9.32
N ALA A 114 20.84 -8.28 8.81
CA ALA A 114 19.70 -8.65 9.64
C ALA A 114 20.08 -9.62 10.77
N PRO A 115 20.95 -10.66 10.57
CA PRO A 115 21.39 -11.53 11.65
C PRO A 115 22.08 -10.80 12.81
N LEU A 116 22.80 -9.70 12.56
CA LEU A 116 23.41 -8.89 13.62
C LEU A 116 22.35 -8.15 14.44
N VAL A 117 21.26 -7.75 13.82
CA VAL A 117 20.11 -7.12 14.48
C VAL A 117 19.37 -8.16 15.31
N TRP A 118 19.20 -9.38 14.79
CA TRP A 118 18.57 -10.50 15.50
C TRP A 118 19.38 -10.92 16.74
N ALA A 119 20.71 -10.94 16.64
CA ALA A 119 21.60 -11.24 17.76
C ALA A 119 21.46 -10.25 18.92
N ARG A 120 20.95 -9.05 18.66
CA ARG A 120 20.63 -8.01 19.66
C ARG A 120 19.20 -8.14 20.21
N GLY A 121 18.43 -9.14 19.78
CA GLY A 121 17.06 -9.39 20.22
C GLY A 121 15.97 -8.69 19.37
N PHE A 122 16.32 -7.97 18.31
CA PHE A 122 15.36 -7.28 17.47
C PHE A 122 14.97 -8.15 16.26
N ARG A 123 13.79 -8.75 16.30
CA ARG A 123 13.27 -9.66 15.27
C ARG A 123 11.86 -9.28 14.80
N GLY A 124 11.39 -8.07 15.15
CA GLY A 124 10.04 -7.57 14.81
C GLY A 124 8.95 -7.99 15.81
N LYS A 125 9.31 -8.48 17.00
CA LYS A 125 8.32 -8.85 18.01
C LYS A 125 7.44 -7.64 18.35
N ASP A 126 6.12 -7.90 18.46
CA ASP A 126 5.07 -6.91 18.75
C ASP A 126 4.85 -5.85 17.66
N VAL A 127 5.49 -6.00 16.48
CA VAL A 127 5.28 -5.15 15.31
C VAL A 127 4.26 -5.79 14.37
N VAL A 128 3.36 -4.97 13.82
CA VAL A 128 2.40 -5.36 12.78
C VAL A 128 2.77 -4.68 11.46
N VAL A 129 2.96 -5.48 10.42
CA VAL A 129 3.23 -5.00 9.06
C VAL A 129 1.99 -5.21 8.20
N ALA A 130 1.56 -4.18 7.47
CA ALA A 130 0.54 -4.31 6.45
C ALA A 130 1.16 -4.44 5.06
N SER A 131 0.54 -5.20 4.17
CA SER A 131 0.84 -5.23 2.74
C SER A 131 -0.40 -4.86 1.94
N LEU A 132 -0.26 -3.90 1.03
CA LEU A 132 -1.23 -3.59 -0.02
C LEU A 132 -0.68 -4.16 -1.32
N ASP A 133 -1.25 -5.29 -1.78
CA ASP A 133 -0.70 -6.06 -2.89
C ASP A 133 -1.77 -6.96 -3.53
N SER A 134 -1.36 -8.02 -4.26
CA SER A 134 -2.24 -9.02 -4.87
C SER A 134 -2.92 -9.97 -3.88
N GLY A 135 -2.64 -9.83 -2.60
CA GLY A 135 -3.12 -10.70 -1.52
C GLY A 135 -2.00 -11.52 -0.88
N VAL A 136 -2.36 -12.50 -0.05
CA VAL A 136 -1.40 -13.38 0.64
C VAL A 136 -2.02 -14.78 0.81
N ASP A 137 -1.26 -15.84 0.48
CA ASP A 137 -1.62 -17.20 0.89
C ASP A 137 -1.29 -17.43 2.36
N ALA A 138 -2.29 -17.24 3.21
CA ALA A 138 -2.15 -17.42 4.65
C ALA A 138 -1.88 -18.87 5.08
N ARG A 139 -1.96 -19.84 4.17
CA ARG A 139 -1.62 -21.25 4.44
C ARG A 139 -0.15 -21.56 4.19
N HIS A 140 0.59 -20.60 3.60
CA HIS A 140 2.01 -20.79 3.36
C HIS A 140 2.75 -21.08 4.68
N PRO A 141 3.58 -22.16 4.78
CA PRO A 141 4.20 -22.58 6.04
C PRO A 141 4.99 -21.48 6.76
N ASP A 142 5.67 -20.61 6.00
CA ASP A 142 6.45 -19.51 6.55
C ASP A 142 5.60 -18.31 6.99
N LEU A 143 4.34 -18.23 6.58
CA LEU A 143 3.46 -17.08 6.83
C LEU A 143 2.32 -17.38 7.79
N ALA A 144 1.83 -18.62 7.84
CA ALA A 144 0.63 -18.99 8.58
C ALA A 144 0.68 -18.61 10.07
N SER A 145 1.82 -18.84 10.73
CA SER A 145 2.00 -18.52 12.15
C SER A 145 2.20 -17.02 12.43
N ARG A 146 2.44 -16.20 11.40
CA ARG A 146 2.65 -14.75 11.49
C ARG A 146 1.40 -13.95 11.14
N TYR A 147 0.39 -14.60 10.58
CA TYR A 147 -0.90 -13.95 10.37
C TYR A 147 -1.48 -13.47 11.70
N ARG A 148 -1.83 -12.20 11.80
CA ARG A 148 -2.38 -11.64 13.05
C ARG A 148 -3.73 -12.29 13.40
N GLY A 149 -4.53 -12.64 12.36
CA GLY A 149 -5.84 -13.24 12.55
C GLY A 149 -6.92 -12.23 12.94
N GLY A 150 -8.11 -12.74 13.26
CA GLY A 150 -9.27 -11.90 13.57
C GLY A 150 -9.93 -11.33 12.30
N THR A 151 -10.95 -10.48 12.51
CA THR A 151 -11.76 -9.89 11.43
C THR A 151 -11.14 -8.62 10.86
N ASN A 152 -10.09 -8.10 11.49
CA ASN A 152 -9.41 -6.85 11.19
C ASN A 152 -7.99 -7.05 10.63
N SER A 153 -7.72 -8.20 10.01
CA SER A 153 -6.39 -8.53 9.45
C SER A 153 -6.40 -8.86 7.96
N TRP A 154 -7.57 -8.87 7.37
CA TRP A 154 -7.75 -9.07 5.93
C TRP A 154 -8.80 -8.11 5.38
N PHE A 155 -8.49 -7.51 4.25
CA PHE A 155 -9.41 -6.66 3.52
C PHE A 155 -9.32 -6.91 2.02
N ASP A 156 -10.46 -7.16 1.39
CA ASP A 156 -10.60 -7.24 -0.06
C ASP A 156 -11.62 -6.19 -0.51
N PRO A 157 -11.18 -5.05 -1.08
CA PRO A 157 -12.08 -4.02 -1.57
C PRO A 157 -12.96 -4.47 -2.75
N HIS A 158 -12.62 -5.58 -3.41
CA HIS A 158 -13.40 -6.14 -4.52
C HIS A 158 -14.48 -7.10 -4.03
N GLY A 159 -14.33 -7.63 -2.79
CA GLY A 159 -15.28 -8.56 -2.19
C GLY A 159 -15.27 -9.96 -2.79
N GLU A 160 -14.18 -10.34 -3.46
CA GLU A 160 -14.04 -11.65 -4.12
C GLU A 160 -13.60 -12.73 -3.12
N HIS A 161 -12.83 -12.37 -2.08
CA HIS A 161 -12.29 -13.31 -1.10
C HIS A 161 -12.55 -12.83 0.34
N ALA A 162 -13.35 -13.59 1.08
CA ALA A 162 -13.65 -13.30 2.49
C ALA A 162 -12.48 -13.64 3.44
N THR A 163 -11.52 -14.40 2.98
CA THR A 163 -10.31 -14.81 3.74
C THR A 163 -9.07 -14.59 2.89
N PRO A 164 -7.86 -14.49 3.50
CA PRO A 164 -6.63 -14.25 2.76
C PRO A 164 -6.44 -15.23 1.60
N ALA A 165 -6.22 -14.67 0.43
CA ALA A 165 -6.01 -15.37 -0.82
C ALA A 165 -5.08 -14.54 -1.71
N ASP A 166 -4.30 -15.21 -2.56
CA ASP A 166 -3.41 -14.59 -3.53
C ASP A 166 -3.41 -15.39 -4.83
N THR A 167 -3.95 -14.82 -5.88
CA THR A 167 -4.06 -15.46 -7.20
C THR A 167 -2.84 -15.18 -8.09
N SER A 168 -2.04 -14.16 -7.75
CA SER A 168 -0.81 -13.78 -8.44
C SER A 168 0.44 -14.43 -7.84
N GLY A 169 0.50 -14.55 -6.51
CA GLY A 169 1.67 -14.97 -5.74
C GLY A 169 2.63 -13.82 -5.40
N HIS A 170 2.47 -12.62 -6.00
CA HIS A 170 3.36 -11.49 -5.77
C HIS A 170 3.29 -11.00 -4.31
N GLY A 171 2.09 -10.74 -3.77
CA GLY A 171 1.95 -10.29 -2.40
C GLY A 171 2.42 -11.33 -1.36
N THR A 172 2.24 -12.63 -1.66
CA THR A 172 2.77 -13.71 -0.83
C THR A 172 4.30 -13.68 -0.75
N GLN A 173 4.97 -13.47 -1.89
CA GLN A 173 6.43 -13.31 -1.94
C GLN A 173 6.88 -12.07 -1.16
N VAL A 174 6.23 -10.93 -1.36
CA VAL A 174 6.54 -9.67 -0.68
C VAL A 174 6.41 -9.82 0.84
N VAL A 175 5.30 -10.39 1.32
CA VAL A 175 5.10 -10.63 2.77
C VAL A 175 6.11 -11.65 3.30
N GLY A 176 6.48 -12.66 2.49
CA GLY A 176 7.53 -13.60 2.80
C GLY A 176 8.86 -12.94 3.10
N LEU A 177 9.31 -12.01 2.27
CA LEU A 177 10.54 -11.25 2.48
C LEU A 177 10.49 -10.36 3.73
N MET A 178 9.31 -9.85 4.09
CA MET A 178 9.17 -9.03 5.29
C MET A 178 9.19 -9.85 6.58
N VAL A 179 8.36 -10.91 6.69
CA VAL A 179 8.07 -11.58 7.96
C VAL A 179 8.15 -13.11 7.89
N GLY A 180 8.56 -13.68 6.78
CA GLY A 180 8.59 -15.13 6.58
C GLY A 180 9.42 -15.86 7.64
N GLY A 181 9.06 -17.11 7.88
CA GLY A 181 9.69 -17.99 8.84
C GLY A 181 10.88 -18.74 8.25
N ASP A 182 11.04 -19.97 8.73
CA ASP A 182 12.14 -20.89 8.41
C ASP A 182 11.65 -22.33 8.13
N ALA A 183 10.39 -22.47 7.73
CA ALA A 183 9.79 -23.78 7.46
C ALA A 183 10.53 -24.56 6.34
N GLY A 184 11.14 -23.83 5.41
CA GLY A 184 12.02 -24.40 4.38
C GLY A 184 13.44 -24.77 4.84
N GLY A 185 13.78 -24.54 6.11
CA GLY A 185 15.10 -24.81 6.72
C GLY A 185 16.02 -23.59 6.79
N THR A 186 15.60 -22.44 6.22
CA THR A 186 16.34 -21.18 6.27
C THR A 186 15.37 -20.00 6.53
N HIS A 187 15.83 -18.97 7.18
CA HIS A 187 15.02 -17.76 7.38
C HIS A 187 14.90 -16.99 6.07
N VAL A 188 13.66 -16.67 5.67
CA VAL A 188 13.37 -15.92 4.44
C VAL A 188 12.90 -14.48 4.73
N GLY A 189 12.36 -14.21 5.92
CA GLY A 189 11.87 -12.90 6.33
C GLY A 189 12.85 -12.14 7.21
N ILE A 190 12.91 -10.82 7.01
CA ILE A 190 13.79 -9.92 7.77
C ILE A 190 13.31 -9.72 9.21
N ALA A 191 11.99 -9.69 9.43
CA ALA A 191 11.35 -9.52 10.73
C ALA A 191 10.50 -10.76 11.12
N PRO A 192 11.11 -11.93 11.38
CA PRO A 192 10.40 -13.21 11.49
C PRO A 192 9.52 -13.35 12.73
N GLU A 193 9.53 -12.41 13.66
CA GLU A 193 8.63 -12.35 14.83
C GLU A 193 7.54 -11.29 14.71
N ALA A 194 7.55 -10.51 13.61
CA ALA A 194 6.45 -9.58 13.31
C ALA A 194 5.19 -10.32 12.86
N ARG A 195 4.07 -9.65 13.00
CA ARG A 195 2.77 -10.10 12.49
C ARG A 195 2.42 -9.36 11.22
N TRP A 196 1.69 -10.04 10.31
CA TRP A 196 1.21 -9.41 9.10
C TRP A 196 -0.31 -9.31 9.04
N ILE A 197 -0.77 -8.26 8.38
CA ILE A 197 -2.12 -8.05 7.88
C ILE A 197 -2.05 -7.67 6.41
N ALA A 198 -3.11 -7.85 5.64
CA ALA A 198 -3.05 -7.54 4.21
C ALA A 198 -4.37 -6.99 3.65
N ALA A 199 -4.25 -6.05 2.72
CA ALA A 199 -5.32 -5.68 1.82
C ALA A 199 -4.99 -6.16 0.40
N ARG A 200 -5.90 -6.92 -0.20
CA ARG A 200 -5.81 -7.41 -1.58
C ARG A 200 -6.34 -6.34 -2.51
N ILE A 201 -5.47 -5.44 -2.97
CA ILE A 201 -5.90 -4.31 -3.79
C ILE A 201 -6.13 -4.66 -5.26
N PHE A 202 -5.67 -5.80 -5.75
CA PHE A 202 -5.90 -6.30 -7.10
C PHE A 202 -6.93 -7.43 -7.09
N ASN A 203 -7.89 -7.41 -8.01
CA ASN A 203 -8.92 -8.43 -8.19
C ASN A 203 -8.37 -9.71 -8.84
N ASP A 204 -9.20 -10.72 -9.09
CA ASP A 204 -8.76 -11.98 -9.71
C ASP A 204 -8.27 -11.82 -11.16
N ALA A 205 -8.66 -10.74 -11.84
CA ALA A 205 -8.15 -10.39 -13.16
C ALA A 205 -6.78 -9.68 -13.10
N GLY A 206 -6.29 -9.32 -11.91
CA GLY A 206 -5.07 -8.56 -11.71
C GLY A 206 -5.23 -7.05 -11.86
N ASP A 207 -6.45 -6.55 -11.85
CA ASP A 207 -6.76 -5.12 -12.00
C ASP A 207 -7.20 -4.52 -10.66
N THR A 208 -7.01 -3.22 -10.52
CA THR A 208 -7.52 -2.42 -9.40
C THR A 208 -8.04 -1.07 -9.87
N THR A 209 -8.73 -0.37 -8.98
CA THR A 209 -9.16 1.01 -9.20
C THR A 209 -8.57 1.92 -8.12
N GLU A 210 -8.47 3.20 -8.43
CA GLU A 210 -8.02 4.20 -7.49
C GLU A 210 -8.88 4.21 -6.22
N SER A 211 -10.22 4.09 -6.36
CA SER A 211 -11.13 4.01 -5.21
C SER A 211 -10.94 2.74 -4.37
N ALA A 212 -10.54 1.63 -4.96
CA ALA A 212 -10.21 0.40 -4.23
C ALA A 212 -8.97 0.61 -3.36
N ILE A 213 -7.92 1.26 -3.88
CA ILE A 213 -6.72 1.60 -3.14
C ILE A 213 -7.03 2.59 -2.00
N HIS A 214 -7.80 3.65 -2.25
CA HIS A 214 -8.24 4.56 -1.19
C HIS A 214 -8.96 3.82 -0.04
N ARG A 215 -9.84 2.86 -0.36
CA ARG A 215 -10.50 2.03 0.66
C ARG A 215 -9.52 1.16 1.44
N ALA A 216 -8.51 0.62 0.77
CA ALA A 216 -7.46 -0.16 1.43
C ALA A 216 -6.61 0.71 2.36
N LEU A 217 -6.24 1.93 1.95
CA LEU A 217 -5.49 2.88 2.79
C LEU A 217 -6.33 3.37 3.98
N GLN A 218 -7.65 3.56 3.81
CA GLN A 218 -8.58 3.80 4.92
C GLN A 218 -8.60 2.64 5.91
N TRP A 219 -8.70 1.41 5.41
CA TRP A 219 -8.69 0.21 6.24
C TRP A 219 -7.39 0.07 7.03
N VAL A 220 -6.23 0.43 6.46
CA VAL A 220 -4.96 0.44 7.20
C VAL A 220 -5.01 1.37 8.42
N LEU A 221 -5.71 2.50 8.32
CA LEU A 221 -5.85 3.45 9.44
C LEU A 221 -6.78 2.95 10.55
N ASP A 222 -7.79 2.16 10.20
CA ASP A 222 -8.85 1.70 11.12
C ASP A 222 -9.38 0.34 10.64
N PRO A 223 -8.64 -0.76 10.90
CA PRO A 223 -8.96 -2.07 10.34
C PRO A 223 -10.27 -2.68 10.83
N ASP A 224 -10.73 -2.37 12.03
CA ASP A 224 -12.00 -2.88 12.57
C ASP A 224 -13.17 -1.89 12.45
N GLY A 225 -12.93 -0.69 11.90
CA GLY A 225 -13.92 0.37 11.77
C GLY A 225 -14.30 1.04 13.09
N ASN A 226 -13.47 0.88 14.12
CA ASN A 226 -13.67 1.48 15.43
C ASN A 226 -12.46 2.33 15.84
N PRO A 227 -12.52 3.65 15.66
CA PRO A 227 -11.38 4.52 15.97
C PRO A 227 -10.98 4.55 17.46
N ALA A 228 -11.71 3.84 18.34
CA ALA A 228 -11.34 3.70 19.74
C ALA A 228 -10.36 2.55 20.00
N THR A 229 -10.16 1.65 19.06
CA THR A 229 -9.17 0.55 19.17
C THR A 229 -7.80 0.99 18.64
N ASP A 230 -6.76 0.25 18.99
CA ASP A 230 -5.39 0.47 18.52
C ASP A 230 -4.95 -0.76 17.73
N ASP A 231 -5.55 -0.95 16.55
CA ASP A 231 -5.39 -2.13 15.72
C ASP A 231 -4.73 -1.87 14.35
N ALA A 232 -4.38 -0.60 14.08
CA ALA A 232 -3.63 -0.22 12.89
C ALA A 232 -2.20 -0.81 12.91
N PRO A 233 -1.59 -1.06 11.74
CA PRO A 233 -0.21 -1.53 11.65
C PRO A 233 0.80 -0.42 12.00
N ASP A 234 2.05 -0.83 12.23
CA ASP A 234 3.17 0.10 12.44
C ASP A 234 3.80 0.53 11.11
N VAL A 235 3.75 -0.36 10.13
CA VAL A 235 4.36 -0.17 8.79
C VAL A 235 3.39 -0.67 7.74
N VAL A 236 3.29 0.06 6.62
CA VAL A 236 2.61 -0.40 5.41
C VAL A 236 3.56 -0.46 4.24
N ASN A 237 3.64 -1.63 3.61
CA ASN A 237 4.38 -1.88 2.38
C ASN A 237 3.46 -1.76 1.17
N ASN A 238 3.97 -1.11 0.13
CA ASN A 238 3.31 -0.86 -1.14
C ASN A 238 4.27 -1.22 -2.27
N SER A 239 4.10 -2.40 -2.87
CA SER A 239 4.90 -2.88 -3.99
C SER A 239 4.12 -2.73 -5.31
N TRP A 240 3.57 -1.54 -5.53
CA TRP A 240 2.80 -1.13 -6.70
C TRP A 240 3.08 0.34 -7.02
N ASP A 241 2.76 0.75 -8.23
CA ASP A 241 2.90 2.14 -8.68
C ASP A 241 1.77 2.54 -9.65
N ILE A 242 1.67 3.83 -9.89
CA ILE A 242 0.91 4.42 -10.99
C ILE A 242 1.89 4.62 -12.14
N SER A 243 1.42 4.47 -13.37
CA SER A 243 2.23 4.59 -14.59
C SER A 243 3.30 5.70 -14.53
N ALA A 244 4.51 5.38 -14.96
CA ALA A 244 5.64 6.33 -15.02
C ALA A 244 5.38 7.54 -15.93
N GLU A 245 4.42 7.44 -16.86
CA GLU A 245 4.09 8.51 -17.81
C GLU A 245 3.45 9.73 -17.13
N ASP A 246 2.86 9.55 -15.94
CA ASP A 246 2.17 10.60 -15.19
C ASP A 246 3.11 11.55 -14.42
N GLY A 247 4.41 11.26 -14.39
CA GLY A 247 5.40 12.08 -13.68
C GLY A 247 5.11 12.15 -12.16
N CYS A 248 4.56 13.27 -11.69
CA CYS A 248 4.10 13.43 -10.31
C CYS A 248 2.57 13.33 -10.24
N ASN A 249 2.09 12.20 -9.75
CA ASN A 249 0.66 12.00 -9.50
C ASN A 249 0.39 12.07 -7.98
N THR A 250 -0.46 13.00 -7.58
CA THR A 250 -0.78 13.29 -6.17
C THR A 250 -2.11 12.69 -5.71
N ALA A 251 -2.68 11.75 -6.46
CA ALA A 251 -3.99 11.16 -6.17
C ALA A 251 -4.10 10.62 -4.73
N PHE A 252 -3.04 9.99 -4.23
CA PHE A 252 -2.99 9.39 -2.90
C PHE A 252 -2.32 10.27 -1.84
N GLN A 253 -1.98 11.53 -2.15
CA GLN A 253 -1.23 12.39 -1.22
C GLN A 253 -1.94 12.55 0.14
N ALA A 254 -3.26 12.73 0.14
CA ALA A 254 -4.04 12.90 1.37
C ALA A 254 -4.02 11.63 2.24
N ASP A 255 -4.08 10.45 1.62
CA ASP A 255 -4.00 9.15 2.30
C ASP A 255 -2.63 8.97 2.96
N LEU A 256 -1.56 9.25 2.21
CA LEU A 256 -0.19 9.14 2.70
C LEU A 256 0.07 10.11 3.86
N ASP A 257 -0.45 11.33 3.78
CA ASP A 257 -0.36 12.32 4.85
C ASP A 257 -1.10 11.85 6.12
N ALA A 258 -2.27 11.23 5.95
CA ALA A 258 -3.06 10.68 7.06
C ALA A 258 -2.35 9.51 7.75
N LEU A 259 -1.80 8.56 6.97
CA LEU A 259 -1.00 7.44 7.50
C LEU A 259 0.20 7.95 8.29
N ARG A 260 0.94 8.90 7.74
CA ARG A 260 2.09 9.52 8.41
C ARG A 260 1.70 10.29 9.66
N ALA A 261 0.55 10.99 9.65
CA ALA A 261 0.04 11.69 10.82
C ALA A 261 -0.39 10.71 11.94
N ALA A 262 -0.77 9.48 11.55
CA ALA A 262 -1.10 8.39 12.46
C ALA A 262 0.13 7.60 12.95
N ASP A 263 1.36 8.05 12.64
CA ASP A 263 2.63 7.38 12.94
C ASP A 263 2.79 5.99 12.28
N ILE A 264 2.18 5.78 11.13
CA ILE A 264 2.38 4.58 10.31
C ILE A 264 3.53 4.87 9.34
N ALA A 265 4.56 4.03 9.32
CA ALA A 265 5.63 4.14 8.35
C ALA A 265 5.12 3.66 6.97
N VAL A 266 5.29 4.50 5.93
CA VAL A 266 4.82 4.19 4.58
C VAL A 266 6.00 3.93 3.67
N VAL A 267 6.09 2.71 3.14
CA VAL A 267 7.20 2.25 2.29
C VAL A 267 6.66 1.88 0.91
N PHE A 268 7.34 2.31 -0.13
CA PHE A 268 7.05 1.99 -1.53
C PHE A 268 8.26 1.41 -2.24
N SER A 269 8.02 0.49 -3.16
CA SER A 269 9.01 0.17 -4.20
C SER A 269 9.24 1.39 -5.10
N ALA A 270 10.48 1.61 -5.52
CA ALA A 270 10.82 2.73 -6.39
C ALA A 270 10.31 2.59 -7.84
N GLY A 271 9.79 1.41 -8.20
CA GLY A 271 9.39 1.08 -9.56
C GLY A 271 10.48 0.40 -10.40
N ASN A 272 10.08 -0.11 -11.56
CA ASN A 272 10.89 -0.98 -12.43
C ASN A 272 11.16 -0.37 -13.82
N TYR A 273 11.34 0.95 -13.90
CA TYR A 273 11.45 1.71 -15.16
C TYR A 273 12.87 2.21 -15.47
N GLY A 274 13.89 1.69 -14.76
CA GLY A 274 15.32 1.95 -15.07
C GLY A 274 15.73 1.39 -16.44
N PRO A 275 16.99 1.59 -16.85
CA PRO A 275 18.10 2.20 -16.11
C PRO A 275 18.26 3.72 -16.32
N MET A 276 17.40 4.35 -17.08
CA MET A 276 17.50 5.78 -17.40
C MET A 276 17.21 6.64 -16.15
N SER A 277 17.74 7.84 -16.12
CA SER A 277 17.36 8.86 -15.14
C SER A 277 15.93 9.37 -15.36
N SER A 278 15.36 10.00 -14.33
CA SER A 278 14.00 10.59 -14.39
C SER A 278 12.90 9.55 -14.65
N THR A 279 13.05 8.38 -14.04
CA THR A 279 12.08 7.27 -14.10
C THR A 279 11.39 7.05 -12.75
N SER A 280 11.36 8.08 -11.90
CA SER A 280 10.63 8.03 -10.64
C SER A 280 9.13 7.88 -10.87
N VAL A 281 8.46 7.08 -10.05
CA VAL A 281 7.03 6.78 -10.17
C VAL A 281 6.26 7.20 -8.93
N SER A 282 5.00 7.56 -9.11
CA SER A 282 4.09 7.84 -8.00
C SER A 282 3.37 6.55 -7.54
N PRO A 283 3.07 6.44 -6.26
CA PRO A 283 3.27 7.39 -5.15
C PRO A 283 4.66 7.38 -4.50
N ALA A 284 5.58 6.51 -4.97
CA ALA A 284 6.92 6.34 -4.39
C ALA A 284 7.75 7.64 -4.38
N ASN A 285 7.50 8.55 -5.34
CA ASN A 285 8.21 9.82 -5.49
C ASN A 285 7.60 10.97 -4.64
N ALA A 286 6.60 10.69 -3.81
CA ALA A 286 6.05 11.65 -2.86
C ALA A 286 7.04 11.88 -1.70
N GLY A 287 7.21 13.13 -1.28
CA GLY A 287 8.20 13.51 -0.26
C GLY A 287 7.93 13.01 1.17
N ASN A 288 6.79 12.37 1.42
CA ASN A 288 6.36 11.89 2.73
C ASN A 288 6.35 10.36 2.89
N VAL A 289 6.91 9.62 1.94
CA VAL A 289 7.07 8.16 1.98
C VAL A 289 8.54 7.77 1.92
N VAL A 290 8.84 6.50 2.17
CA VAL A 290 10.17 5.92 1.97
C VAL A 290 10.15 5.12 0.67
N SER A 291 10.90 5.58 -0.35
CA SER A 291 11.05 4.84 -1.60
C SER A 291 12.32 3.98 -1.57
N VAL A 292 12.21 2.73 -2.00
CA VAL A 292 13.28 1.73 -1.95
C VAL A 292 13.55 1.19 -3.35
N GLY A 293 14.76 1.43 -3.86
CA GLY A 293 15.25 0.87 -5.11
C GLY A 293 15.89 -0.50 -4.92
N ALA A 294 16.26 -1.14 -6.02
CA ALA A 294 16.81 -2.49 -6.04
C ALA A 294 18.32 -2.51 -6.31
N VAL A 295 19.05 -3.36 -5.59
CA VAL A 295 20.46 -3.75 -5.88
C VAL A 295 20.57 -5.26 -6.00
N ASP A 296 21.58 -5.72 -6.75
CA ASP A 296 21.95 -7.13 -6.87
C ASP A 296 22.85 -7.59 -5.70
N ASP A 297 23.30 -8.84 -5.76
CA ASP A 297 24.19 -9.47 -4.77
C ASP A 297 25.61 -8.84 -4.73
N GLN A 298 25.98 -8.07 -5.77
CA GLN A 298 27.22 -7.31 -5.84
C GLN A 298 27.05 -5.84 -5.38
N ARG A 299 25.86 -5.50 -4.85
CA ARG A 299 25.47 -4.13 -4.46
C ARG A 299 25.46 -3.13 -5.62
N GLN A 300 25.29 -3.63 -6.85
CA GLN A 300 25.09 -2.76 -8.01
C GLN A 300 23.60 -2.46 -8.16
N VAL A 301 23.27 -1.22 -8.51
CA VAL A 301 21.86 -0.85 -8.76
C VAL A 301 21.32 -1.67 -9.94
N ALA A 302 20.25 -2.40 -9.69
CA ALA A 302 19.60 -3.24 -10.70
C ALA A 302 19.18 -2.38 -11.91
N LEU A 303 19.35 -2.96 -13.12
CA LEU A 303 19.07 -2.20 -14.35
C LEU A 303 17.63 -1.71 -14.44
N PHE A 304 16.69 -2.50 -13.93
CA PHE A 304 15.26 -2.15 -13.93
C PHE A 304 14.90 -1.11 -12.85
N SER A 305 15.68 -0.99 -11.76
CA SER A 305 15.35 -0.08 -10.67
C SER A 305 15.21 1.35 -11.15
N SER A 306 14.06 1.97 -10.87
CA SER A 306 13.79 3.37 -11.23
C SER A 306 14.77 4.32 -10.56
N ARG A 307 15.05 5.44 -11.23
CA ARG A 307 16.09 6.41 -10.84
C ARG A 307 15.56 7.83 -10.88
N GLY A 308 16.04 8.62 -9.95
CA GLY A 308 15.69 10.01 -9.82
C GLY A 308 16.23 10.96 -10.90
N PRO A 309 15.98 12.25 -10.69
CA PRO A 309 15.35 12.84 -9.50
C PRO A 309 13.85 12.54 -9.38
N SER A 310 13.26 12.80 -8.18
CA SER A 310 11.80 12.75 -8.01
C SER A 310 11.12 13.75 -8.95
N ALA A 311 10.11 13.27 -9.69
CA ALA A 311 9.32 14.13 -10.58
C ALA A 311 8.40 15.10 -9.79
N CYS A 312 8.16 14.84 -8.49
CA CYS A 312 7.30 15.69 -7.68
C CYS A 312 8.01 16.95 -7.15
N ASP A 313 9.27 16.83 -6.73
CA ASP A 313 9.98 17.92 -6.06
C ASP A 313 11.47 18.03 -6.40
N GLY A 314 11.97 17.19 -7.30
CA GLY A 314 13.38 17.18 -7.69
C GLY A 314 14.32 16.57 -6.64
N SER A 315 13.80 16.01 -5.55
CA SER A 315 14.61 15.43 -4.47
C SER A 315 15.32 14.13 -4.89
N LEU A 316 16.18 13.63 -4.00
CA LEU A 316 16.84 12.33 -4.16
C LEU A 316 15.80 11.20 -4.24
N PHE A 317 15.91 10.38 -5.29
CA PHE A 317 15.06 9.24 -5.51
C PHE A 317 15.83 8.07 -6.13
N PRO A 318 15.66 6.82 -5.66
CA PRO A 318 14.98 6.48 -4.39
C PRO A 318 15.80 6.94 -3.18
N GLN A 319 15.17 7.03 -1.99
CA GLN A 319 15.87 7.41 -0.76
C GLN A 319 16.79 6.31 -0.23
N LEU A 320 16.41 5.05 -0.44
CA LEU A 320 17.14 3.85 -0.02
C LEU A 320 17.24 2.87 -1.19
N VAL A 321 18.16 1.92 -1.06
CA VAL A 321 18.23 0.73 -1.91
C VAL A 321 18.28 -0.51 -1.03
N ALA A 322 17.64 -1.58 -1.46
CA ALA A 322 17.67 -2.88 -0.82
C ALA A 322 17.92 -3.97 -1.87
N GLN A 323 18.35 -5.13 -1.40
CA GLN A 323 18.61 -6.26 -2.26
C GLN A 323 17.34 -6.74 -2.97
N HIS A 324 17.50 -7.10 -4.22
CA HIS A 324 16.48 -7.78 -5.01
C HIS A 324 17.02 -9.16 -5.39
N THR A 325 16.19 -10.21 -5.30
CA THR A 325 16.55 -11.52 -5.82
C THR A 325 16.78 -11.39 -7.32
N PRO A 326 17.94 -11.83 -7.88
CA PRO A 326 18.13 -11.76 -9.31
C PRO A 326 17.07 -12.63 -10.00
N SER A 327 16.12 -11.99 -10.63
CA SER A 327 15.23 -12.65 -11.56
C SER A 327 16.00 -12.89 -12.85
N THR A 328 16.52 -14.07 -13.08
CA THR A 328 16.81 -14.49 -14.44
C THR A 328 15.46 -14.69 -15.12
N GLN A 329 15.19 -13.82 -16.03
CA GLN A 329 14.02 -13.70 -16.85
C GLN A 329 13.52 -15.04 -17.39
N ALA A 330 12.41 -15.54 -16.87
CA ALA A 330 11.46 -16.32 -17.65
C ALA A 330 10.07 -16.10 -17.04
N PRO A 331 9.06 -15.76 -17.82
CA PRO A 331 7.70 -15.67 -17.31
C PRO A 331 7.25 -17.05 -16.83
N ALA A 332 6.63 -17.12 -15.65
CA ALA A 332 6.01 -18.34 -15.18
C ALA A 332 4.93 -18.79 -16.17
N ALA A 333 4.92 -20.07 -16.52
CA ALA A 333 3.82 -20.65 -17.27
C ALA A 333 2.54 -20.59 -16.41
N PRO A 334 1.37 -20.33 -17.00
CA PRO A 334 0.11 -20.31 -16.25
C PRO A 334 -0.12 -21.67 -15.58
N GLY A 335 -0.27 -21.68 -14.25
CA GLY A 335 -0.57 -22.88 -13.47
C GLY A 335 0.56 -23.42 -12.59
N ALA A 336 1.69 -22.74 -12.45
CA ALA A 336 2.72 -23.14 -11.51
C ALA A 336 2.29 -22.84 -10.07
N VAL A 337 2.20 -23.90 -9.26
CA VAL A 337 2.05 -23.78 -7.79
C VAL A 337 3.28 -23.03 -7.26
N PRO A 338 3.11 -21.99 -6.39
CA PRO A 338 4.26 -21.30 -5.81
C PRO A 338 5.19 -22.29 -5.10
N GLY A 339 6.43 -22.32 -5.52
CA GLY A 339 7.49 -23.04 -4.80
C GLY A 339 7.77 -22.33 -3.45
N PRO A 340 8.61 -22.91 -2.59
CA PRO A 340 9.00 -22.30 -1.33
C PRO A 340 9.55 -20.88 -1.59
N LEU A 341 9.22 -19.97 -0.68
CA LEU A 341 9.74 -18.60 -0.69
C LEU A 341 11.27 -18.69 -0.59
N ALA A 342 11.98 -18.25 -1.61
CA ALA A 342 13.44 -18.17 -1.65
C ALA A 342 13.87 -16.73 -1.94
#